data_6babd5757c7591f6f7cec6a83634b6ae
#
_entry.id   6babd5757c7591f6f7cec6a83634b6ae
#
_cell.length_a   1.000
_cell.length_b   1.000
_cell.length_c   1.000
_cell.angle_alpha   90.00
_cell.angle_beta   90.00
_cell.angle_gamma   90.00
#
_symmetry.space_group_name_H-M   'P 1'
#
loop_
_entity.id
_entity.type
_entity.pdbx_description
1 polymer ?
#
loop_
_entity_poly.entity_id
_entity_poly.type
_entity_poly.pdbx_seq_one_letter_code
_entity_poly.pdbx_strand_id
1 'polypeptide(L)'
;MGRFQVKKQDTFIDMTPMSDVMVLLLTFFMLTATFTKEEPVKVNVPGSVSEIKIPEKNLLTIFISPQGKIFMNMDNPTAQEAMAKELIDSKKLNLSAAQLKAFSEVPTFGSPLNTIASWVDLEGSKRNDILNKDANAGIPCDSVNDELKEWVSAARKANGENMGLAIKADKSTPYSTIKEVMNSLRKIDENRYNLITTLKGE
;
A
#
# COMPACT_ATOMS: atom_id res chain seq x y z
N MET A 1 -68.78 31.87 39.16
CA MET A 1 -68.16 31.10 38.08
C MET A 1 -66.74 30.80 38.49
N GLY A 2 -66.47 29.59 38.97
CA GLY A 2 -65.11 29.16 39.39
C GLY A 2 -64.27 28.78 38.15
N ARG A 3 -63.16 29.48 37.99
CA ARG A 3 -62.16 29.12 36.97
C ARG A 3 -61.37 27.89 37.46
N PHE A 4 -61.59 26.73 36.85
CA PHE A 4 -60.71 25.59 37.04
C PHE A 4 -59.34 25.89 36.39
N GLN A 5 -58.30 26.06 37.22
CA GLN A 5 -56.93 26.07 36.75
C GLN A 5 -56.46 24.63 36.62
N VAL A 6 -56.23 24.22 35.40
CA VAL A 6 -55.57 22.93 35.10
C VAL A 6 -54.09 23.09 35.43
N LYS A 7 -53.61 22.41 36.45
CA LYS A 7 -52.20 22.37 36.83
C LYS A 7 -51.46 21.65 35.71
N LYS A 8 -50.65 22.40 34.91
CA LYS A 8 -49.76 21.80 33.93
C LYS A 8 -48.72 20.94 34.68
N GLN A 9 -48.73 19.66 34.46
CA GLN A 9 -47.62 18.78 34.86
C GLN A 9 -46.45 19.03 33.93
N ASP A 10 -45.30 19.43 34.47
CA ASP A 10 -44.04 19.47 33.72
C ASP A 10 -43.68 18.02 33.34
N THR A 11 -43.70 17.78 32.05
CA THR A 11 -43.28 16.47 31.50
C THR A 11 -41.76 16.43 31.53
N PHE A 12 -41.19 15.78 32.52
CA PHE A 12 -39.75 15.48 32.56
C PHE A 12 -39.46 14.36 31.56
N ILE A 13 -38.83 14.72 30.45
CA ILE A 13 -38.37 13.73 29.44
C ILE A 13 -37.00 13.24 29.91
N ASP A 14 -36.91 11.99 30.30
CA ASP A 14 -35.64 11.36 30.59
C ASP A 14 -34.84 11.10 29.30
N MET A 15 -33.72 11.85 29.14
CA MET A 15 -32.86 11.74 27.95
C MET A 15 -31.81 10.62 28.04
N THR A 16 -31.76 9.90 29.14
CA THR A 16 -30.79 8.82 29.39
C THR A 16 -30.87 7.72 28.31
N PRO A 17 -32.06 7.22 27.91
CA PRO A 17 -32.14 6.19 26.86
C PRO A 17 -31.68 6.69 25.48
N MET A 18 -31.90 7.97 25.17
CA MET A 18 -31.44 8.55 23.90
C MET A 18 -29.91 8.69 23.87
N SER A 19 -29.32 9.09 24.99
CA SER A 19 -27.85 9.20 25.12
C SER A 19 -27.19 7.82 24.99
N ASP A 20 -27.77 6.77 25.58
CA ASP A 20 -27.26 5.41 25.53
C ASP A 20 -27.26 4.89 24.08
N VAL A 21 -28.36 5.07 23.35
CA VAL A 21 -28.44 4.69 21.91
C VAL A 21 -27.40 5.44 21.08
N MET A 22 -27.18 6.73 21.33
CA MET A 22 -26.16 7.51 20.62
C MET A 22 -24.75 7.00 20.91
N VAL A 23 -24.43 6.68 22.16
CA VAL A 23 -23.13 6.14 22.56
C VAL A 23 -22.93 4.75 21.97
N LEU A 24 -23.95 3.89 21.99
CA LEU A 24 -23.88 2.56 21.35
C LEU A 24 -23.65 2.65 19.85
N LEU A 25 -24.35 3.53 19.14
CA LEU A 25 -24.13 3.77 17.71
C LEU A 25 -22.72 4.31 17.43
N LEU A 26 -22.26 5.27 18.24
CA LEU A 26 -20.90 5.82 18.10
C LEU A 26 -19.84 4.75 18.28
N THR A 27 -19.93 3.94 19.34
CA THR A 27 -18.98 2.85 19.61
C THR A 27 -19.06 1.78 18.56
N PHE A 28 -20.24 1.43 18.05
CA PHE A 28 -20.43 0.50 16.95
C PHE A 28 -19.72 0.98 15.67
N PHE A 29 -19.95 2.23 15.25
CA PHE A 29 -19.26 2.79 14.09
C PHE A 29 -17.75 2.88 14.29
N MET A 30 -17.29 3.18 15.49
CA MET A 30 -15.86 3.23 15.79
C MET A 30 -15.19 1.86 15.69
N LEU A 31 -15.88 0.80 16.15
CA LEU A 31 -15.38 -0.58 16.07
C LEU A 31 -15.49 -1.18 14.67
N THR A 32 -16.49 -0.75 13.89
CA THR A 32 -16.70 -1.25 12.52
C THR A 32 -15.99 -0.41 11.46
N ALA A 33 -15.44 0.77 11.81
CA ALA A 33 -14.69 1.60 10.88
C ALA A 33 -13.37 0.90 10.52
N THR A 34 -13.32 0.32 9.33
CA THR A 34 -12.08 -0.19 8.74
C THR A 34 -11.41 0.92 7.96
N PHE A 35 -10.21 1.32 8.38
CA PHE A 35 -9.40 2.25 7.61
C PHE A 35 -8.83 1.52 6.38
N THR A 36 -9.39 1.81 5.23
CA THR A 36 -8.81 1.35 3.96
C THR A 36 -7.55 2.17 3.70
N LYS A 37 -6.40 1.50 3.57
CA LYS A 37 -5.16 2.18 3.17
C LYS A 37 -5.36 2.68 1.73
N GLU A 38 -5.25 3.99 1.54
CA GLU A 38 -5.29 4.55 0.19
C GLU A 38 -4.07 4.09 -0.60
N GLU A 39 -4.29 3.52 -1.79
CA GLU A 39 -3.21 3.24 -2.74
C GLU A 39 -2.78 4.58 -3.36
N PRO A 40 -1.55 5.07 -3.07
CA PRO A 40 -1.10 6.37 -3.60
C PRO A 40 -0.96 6.37 -5.12
N VAL A 41 -0.78 5.19 -5.72
CA VAL A 41 -0.71 5.01 -7.18
C VAL A 41 -1.91 4.21 -7.65
N LYS A 42 -2.81 4.86 -8.40
CA LYS A 42 -3.99 4.21 -8.99
C LYS A 42 -3.61 3.50 -10.28
N VAL A 43 -3.82 2.19 -10.34
CA VAL A 43 -3.56 1.34 -11.51
C VAL A 43 -4.84 0.66 -11.94
N ASN A 44 -5.28 0.90 -13.19
CA ASN A 44 -6.42 0.22 -13.78
C ASN A 44 -5.97 -1.09 -14.40
N VAL A 45 -6.14 -2.18 -13.69
CA VAL A 45 -5.70 -3.50 -14.13
C VAL A 45 -6.57 -4.05 -15.28
N PRO A 46 -5.99 -4.84 -16.21
CA PRO A 46 -6.76 -5.46 -17.29
C PRO A 46 -7.72 -6.51 -16.75
N GLY A 47 -8.85 -6.72 -17.46
CA GLY A 47 -9.84 -7.75 -17.13
C GLY A 47 -9.34 -9.15 -17.52
N SER A 48 -9.56 -10.13 -16.66
CA SER A 48 -9.28 -11.56 -16.91
C SER A 48 -10.52 -12.41 -16.63
N VAL A 49 -10.61 -13.56 -17.27
CA VAL A 49 -11.66 -14.57 -17.03
C VAL A 49 -11.27 -15.58 -15.95
N SER A 50 -10.07 -15.52 -15.43
CA SER A 50 -9.54 -16.43 -14.41
C SER A 50 -9.41 -15.73 -13.07
N GLU A 51 -9.99 -16.31 -12.04
CA GLU A 51 -9.87 -15.87 -10.65
C GLU A 51 -8.85 -16.76 -9.94
N ILE A 52 -7.65 -16.24 -9.73
CA ILE A 52 -6.63 -16.90 -8.93
C ILE A 52 -6.65 -16.26 -7.54
N LYS A 53 -6.91 -17.06 -6.50
CA LYS A 53 -6.80 -16.60 -5.11
C LYS A 53 -5.34 -16.31 -4.78
N ILE A 54 -5.02 -15.05 -4.60
CA ILE A 54 -3.70 -14.59 -4.19
C ILE A 54 -3.64 -14.66 -2.65
N PRO A 55 -2.52 -15.09 -2.06
CA PRO A 55 -2.34 -15.05 -0.60
C PRO A 55 -2.52 -13.61 -0.09
N GLU A 56 -3.35 -13.43 0.93
CA GLU A 56 -3.63 -12.10 1.51
C GLU A 56 -2.53 -11.61 2.46
N LYS A 57 -1.57 -12.47 2.80
CA LYS A 57 -0.51 -12.16 3.79
C LYS A 57 0.87 -12.38 3.18
N ASN A 58 1.83 -11.57 3.61
CA ASN A 58 3.22 -11.60 3.13
C ASN A 58 3.33 -11.43 1.61
N LEU A 59 2.57 -10.52 1.06
CA LEU A 59 2.56 -10.24 -0.36
C LEU A 59 3.42 -9.01 -0.67
N LEU A 60 4.38 -9.18 -1.56
CA LEU A 60 5.09 -8.09 -2.20
C LEU A 60 4.43 -7.81 -3.53
N THR A 61 3.83 -6.64 -3.67
CA THR A 61 3.15 -6.23 -4.90
C THR A 61 3.99 -5.21 -5.66
N ILE A 62 4.27 -5.50 -6.92
CA ILE A 62 4.94 -4.58 -7.84
C ILE A 62 3.85 -3.90 -8.68
N PHE A 63 3.76 -2.58 -8.60
CA PHE A 63 2.85 -1.76 -9.40
C PHE A 63 3.58 -1.17 -10.59
N ILE A 64 2.98 -1.25 -11.75
CA ILE A 64 3.52 -0.64 -12.97
C ILE A 64 2.49 0.37 -13.47
N SER A 65 2.85 1.66 -13.44
CA SER A 65 1.97 2.74 -13.86
C SER A 65 1.83 2.80 -15.39
N PRO A 66 0.84 3.56 -15.93
CA PRO A 66 0.71 3.80 -17.37
C PRO A 66 1.96 4.40 -18.01
N GLN A 67 2.73 5.18 -17.25
CA GLN A 67 3.98 5.80 -17.69
C GLN A 67 5.20 4.88 -17.64
N GLY A 68 5.01 3.63 -17.21
CA GLY A 68 6.10 2.67 -17.06
C GLY A 68 6.91 2.80 -15.76
N LYS A 69 6.45 3.61 -14.80
CA LYS A 69 7.10 3.72 -13.49
C LYS A 69 6.76 2.53 -12.61
N ILE A 70 7.74 2.06 -11.86
CA ILE A 70 7.63 0.88 -11.02
C ILE A 70 7.60 1.31 -9.55
N PHE A 71 6.61 0.82 -8.83
CA PHE A 71 6.44 1.03 -7.39
C PHE A 71 6.29 -0.32 -6.71
N MET A 72 6.58 -0.36 -5.42
CA MET A 72 6.44 -1.58 -4.62
C MET A 72 5.59 -1.30 -3.39
N ASN A 73 4.83 -2.32 -2.98
CA ASN A 73 4.05 -2.31 -1.75
C ASN A 73 4.28 -3.63 -1.02
N MET A 74 4.45 -3.56 0.28
CA MET A 74 4.51 -4.72 1.15
C MET A 74 3.44 -4.60 2.24
N ASP A 75 2.60 -5.62 2.39
CA ASP A 75 1.48 -5.59 3.33
C ASP A 75 1.92 -5.58 4.79
N ASN A 76 3.07 -6.18 5.08
CA ASN A 76 3.57 -6.34 6.44
C ASN A 76 4.68 -5.32 6.73
N PRO A 77 4.46 -4.34 7.65
CA PRO A 77 5.48 -3.37 8.04
C PRO A 77 6.76 -4.00 8.61
N THR A 78 6.64 -5.10 9.35
CA THR A 78 7.80 -5.82 9.91
C THR A 78 8.65 -6.45 8.80
N ALA A 79 8.00 -7.00 7.78
CA ALA A 79 8.66 -7.56 6.61
C ALA A 79 9.36 -6.47 5.79
N GLN A 80 8.73 -5.30 5.66
CA GLN A 80 9.30 -4.14 4.99
C GLN A 80 10.52 -3.58 5.74
N GLU A 81 10.46 -3.52 7.06
CA GLU A 81 11.60 -3.12 7.90
C GLU A 81 12.77 -4.09 7.75
N ALA A 82 12.50 -5.41 7.78
CA ALA A 82 13.51 -6.44 7.60
C ALA A 82 14.18 -6.35 6.22
N MET A 83 13.40 -6.11 5.15
CA MET A 83 13.92 -5.88 3.80
C MET A 83 14.84 -4.65 3.74
N ALA A 84 14.43 -3.55 4.36
CA ALA A 84 15.26 -2.33 4.39
C ALA A 84 16.55 -2.53 5.18
N LYS A 85 16.53 -3.29 6.29
CA LYS A 85 17.72 -3.68 7.05
C LYS A 85 18.69 -4.48 6.20
N GLU A 86 18.21 -5.47 5.44
CA GLU A 86 19.05 -6.26 4.54
C GLU A 86 19.76 -5.39 3.49
N LEU A 87 19.07 -4.35 2.97
CA LEU A 87 19.68 -3.40 2.04
C LEU A 87 20.72 -2.48 2.71
N ILE A 88 20.48 -2.08 3.96
CA ILE A 88 21.46 -1.31 4.76
C ILE A 88 22.71 -2.16 5.02
N ASP A 89 22.54 -3.41 5.46
CA ASP A 89 23.63 -4.33 5.73
C ASP A 89 24.46 -4.62 4.47
N SER A 90 23.79 -4.67 3.31
CA SER A 90 24.44 -4.78 1.99
C SER A 90 25.12 -3.49 1.53
N LYS A 91 25.10 -2.40 2.32
CA LYS A 91 25.61 -1.05 1.99
C LYS A 91 25.02 -0.44 0.72
N LYS A 92 23.83 -0.86 0.32
CA LYS A 92 23.11 -0.32 -0.84
C LYS A 92 22.16 0.80 -0.46
N LEU A 93 21.79 0.86 0.82
CA LEU A 93 20.88 1.84 1.38
C LEU A 93 21.47 2.44 2.66
N ASN A 94 21.36 3.77 2.80
CA ASN A 94 21.77 4.49 3.99
C ASN A 94 20.55 5.17 4.61
N LEU A 95 19.96 4.54 5.63
CA LEU A 95 18.86 5.10 6.40
C LEU A 95 19.25 5.16 7.89
N SER A 96 18.86 6.24 8.56
CA SER A 96 18.91 6.31 10.01
C SER A 96 17.83 5.42 10.65
N ALA A 97 17.97 5.10 11.94
CA ALA A 97 16.97 4.29 12.65
C ALA A 97 15.57 4.94 12.63
N ALA A 98 15.49 6.27 12.67
CA ALA A 98 14.22 7.00 12.57
C ALA A 98 13.61 6.88 11.17
N GLN A 99 14.42 7.03 10.12
CA GLN A 99 13.97 6.86 8.72
C GLN A 99 13.56 5.43 8.43
N LEU A 100 14.24 4.44 9.00
CA LEU A 100 13.87 3.03 8.83
C LEU A 100 12.46 2.75 9.38
N LYS A 101 12.16 3.29 10.57
CA LYS A 101 10.82 3.18 11.15
C LYS A 101 9.78 3.92 10.31
N ALA A 102 10.08 5.14 9.88
CA ALA A 102 9.18 5.89 9.00
C ALA A 102 8.96 5.18 7.65
N PHE A 103 9.97 4.53 7.10
CA PHE A 103 9.87 3.73 5.87
C PHE A 103 8.93 2.53 6.07
N SER A 104 9.01 1.83 7.19
CA SER A 104 8.14 0.66 7.46
C SER A 104 6.65 1.00 7.58
N GLU A 105 6.32 2.25 7.88
CA GLU A 105 4.93 2.73 7.96
C GLU A 105 4.35 3.15 6.60
N VAL A 106 5.21 3.31 5.59
CA VAL A 106 4.77 3.72 4.24
C VAL A 106 4.29 2.52 3.44
N PRO A 107 3.02 2.48 3.03
CA PRO A 107 2.47 1.31 2.35
C PRO A 107 3.05 1.09 0.96
N THR A 108 3.36 2.16 0.22
CA THR A 108 3.86 2.09 -1.16
C THR A 108 5.05 3.00 -1.33
N PHE A 109 6.11 2.48 -1.90
CA PHE A 109 7.34 3.21 -2.16
C PHE A 109 7.81 2.98 -3.60
N GLY A 110 8.61 3.88 -4.11
CA GLY A 110 9.09 3.81 -5.49
C GLY A 110 10.00 4.98 -5.79
N SER A 111 11.11 5.04 -5.07
CA SER A 111 12.19 5.99 -5.32
C SER A 111 13.47 5.22 -5.54
N PRO A 112 14.41 5.75 -6.36
CA PRO A 112 15.75 5.19 -6.49
C PRO A 112 16.45 5.07 -5.12
N LEU A 113 17.33 4.10 -4.96
CA LEU A 113 18.03 3.81 -3.68
C LEU A 113 18.80 5.02 -3.12
N ASN A 114 19.32 5.88 -3.99
CA ASN A 114 20.05 7.09 -3.60
C ASN A 114 19.15 8.23 -3.11
N THR A 115 17.89 8.27 -3.47
CA THR A 115 16.95 9.35 -3.11
C THR A 115 15.93 8.94 -2.05
N ILE A 116 15.85 7.64 -1.71
CA ILE A 116 14.83 7.13 -0.81
C ILE A 116 14.93 7.73 0.60
N ALA A 117 16.13 8.02 1.09
CA ALA A 117 16.35 8.63 2.40
C ALA A 117 15.67 10.01 2.49
N SER A 118 15.92 10.88 1.51
CA SER A 118 15.30 12.21 1.43
C SER A 118 13.80 12.13 1.16
N TRP A 119 13.34 11.11 0.44
CA TRP A 119 11.92 10.89 0.19
C TRP A 119 11.16 10.46 1.45
N VAL A 120 11.75 9.62 2.28
CA VAL A 120 11.15 9.19 3.56
C VAL A 120 10.97 10.34 4.54
N ASP A 121 11.86 11.33 4.53
CA ASP A 121 11.79 12.52 5.40
C ASP A 121 10.63 13.48 5.04
N LEU A 122 9.99 13.29 3.89
CA LEU A 122 8.88 14.13 3.47
C LEU A 122 7.57 13.73 4.17
N GLU A 123 6.66 14.69 4.30
CA GLU A 123 5.29 14.42 4.77
C GLU A 123 4.51 13.54 3.79
N GLY A 124 3.57 12.73 4.30
CA GLY A 124 2.82 11.75 3.51
C GLY A 124 2.16 12.30 2.24
N SER A 125 1.57 13.49 2.31
CA SER A 125 0.96 14.15 1.14
C SER A 125 1.99 14.50 0.06
N LYS A 126 3.14 15.04 0.46
CA LYS A 126 4.24 15.39 -0.46
C LYS A 126 4.87 14.14 -1.06
N ARG A 127 5.00 13.06 -0.28
CA ARG A 127 5.46 11.75 -0.79
C ARG A 127 4.59 11.24 -1.91
N ASN A 128 3.27 11.27 -1.72
CA ASN A 128 2.30 10.83 -2.72
C ASN A 128 2.33 11.71 -3.98
N ASP A 129 2.49 13.01 -3.81
CA ASP A 129 2.64 13.94 -4.95
C ASP A 129 3.88 13.64 -5.78
N ILE A 130 5.01 13.34 -5.15
CA ILE A 130 6.25 12.96 -5.84
C ILE A 130 6.04 11.65 -6.61
N LEU A 131 5.46 10.62 -5.99
CA LEU A 131 5.20 9.35 -6.68
C LEU A 131 4.36 9.53 -7.94
N ASN A 132 3.40 10.45 -7.91
CA ASN A 132 2.48 10.66 -9.03
C ASN A 132 3.01 11.65 -10.10
N LYS A 133 3.68 12.72 -9.69
CA LYS A 133 4.01 13.86 -10.57
C LYS A 133 5.46 13.89 -11.02
N ASP A 134 6.40 13.40 -10.19
CA ASP A 134 7.83 13.48 -10.54
C ASP A 134 8.17 12.49 -11.66
N ALA A 135 8.82 12.97 -12.70
CA ALA A 135 9.28 12.14 -13.81
C ALA A 135 10.30 11.08 -13.37
N ASN A 136 11.11 11.40 -12.35
CA ASN A 136 12.14 10.52 -11.82
C ASN A 136 11.64 9.58 -10.70
N ALA A 137 10.34 9.66 -10.35
CA ALA A 137 9.74 8.71 -9.41
C ALA A 137 9.62 7.33 -10.06
N GLY A 138 9.83 6.31 -9.26
CA GLY A 138 9.81 4.91 -9.66
C GLY A 138 11.16 4.24 -9.38
N ILE A 139 11.12 2.93 -9.19
CA ILE A 139 12.31 2.10 -9.03
C ILE A 139 12.88 1.85 -10.42
N PRO A 140 14.16 2.19 -10.69
CA PRO A 140 14.80 1.89 -11.96
C PRO A 140 14.84 0.38 -12.22
N CYS A 141 14.47 -0.03 -13.43
CA CYS A 141 14.48 -1.42 -13.88
C CYS A 141 15.06 -1.52 -15.30
N ASP A 142 16.06 -0.69 -15.61
CA ASP A 142 16.70 -0.68 -16.91
C ASP A 142 17.84 -1.71 -16.97
N SER A 143 18.29 -2.01 -18.19
CA SER A 143 19.42 -2.94 -18.40
C SER A 143 20.72 -2.46 -17.74
N VAL A 144 20.88 -1.15 -17.51
CA VAL A 144 22.05 -0.53 -16.91
C VAL A 144 21.90 -0.36 -15.41
N ASN A 145 20.71 0.04 -14.96
CA ASN A 145 20.40 0.26 -13.55
C ASN A 145 19.16 -0.56 -13.16
N ASP A 146 19.38 -1.74 -12.60
CA ASP A 146 18.35 -2.70 -12.22
C ASP A 146 18.24 -2.75 -10.68
N GLU A 147 17.68 -1.66 -10.08
CA GLU A 147 17.48 -1.58 -8.64
C GLU A 147 16.32 -2.47 -8.17
N LEU A 148 15.35 -2.77 -9.06
CA LEU A 148 14.23 -3.66 -8.74
C LEU A 148 14.70 -5.02 -8.24
N LYS A 149 15.69 -5.59 -8.91
CA LYS A 149 16.32 -6.87 -8.54
C LYS A 149 16.89 -6.83 -7.11
N GLU A 150 17.49 -5.72 -6.72
CA GLU A 150 18.07 -5.56 -5.39
C GLU A 150 17.00 -5.52 -4.30
N TRP A 151 15.91 -4.78 -4.56
CA TRP A 151 14.78 -4.71 -3.66
C TRP A 151 14.10 -6.09 -3.47
N VAL A 152 13.83 -6.80 -4.56
CA VAL A 152 13.16 -8.10 -4.50
C VAL A 152 14.07 -9.16 -3.86
N SER A 153 15.37 -9.14 -4.16
CA SER A 153 16.34 -10.04 -3.53
C SER A 153 16.44 -9.81 -2.02
N ALA A 154 16.50 -8.55 -1.58
CA ALA A 154 16.50 -8.21 -0.15
C ALA A 154 15.18 -8.62 0.54
N ALA A 155 14.04 -8.41 -0.12
CA ALA A 155 12.75 -8.83 0.39
C ALA A 155 12.69 -10.36 0.55
N ARG A 156 13.19 -11.12 -0.41
CA ARG A 156 13.25 -12.59 -0.37
C ARG A 156 14.15 -13.09 0.74
N LYS A 157 15.32 -12.51 0.92
CA LYS A 157 16.25 -12.88 1.99
C LYS A 157 15.67 -12.60 3.37
N ALA A 158 15.02 -11.44 3.54
CA ALA A 158 14.44 -11.04 4.81
C ALA A 158 13.19 -11.83 5.20
N ASN A 159 12.34 -12.21 4.22
CA ASN A 159 11.02 -12.78 4.47
C ASN A 159 10.91 -14.28 4.07
N GLY A 160 11.96 -14.85 3.50
CA GLY A 160 12.02 -16.26 3.14
C GLY A 160 11.15 -16.65 1.95
N GLU A 161 11.03 -17.95 1.72
CA GLU A 161 10.32 -18.52 0.56
C GLU A 161 8.80 -18.35 0.62
N ASN A 162 8.24 -18.08 1.81
CA ASN A 162 6.79 -17.92 2.00
C ASN A 162 6.25 -16.55 1.54
N MET A 163 7.11 -15.66 1.09
CA MET A 163 6.69 -14.37 0.55
C MET A 163 6.06 -14.55 -0.83
N GLY A 164 4.80 -14.12 -0.99
CA GLY A 164 4.14 -14.07 -2.28
C GLY A 164 4.66 -12.88 -3.10
N LEU A 165 4.77 -13.04 -4.41
CA LEU A 165 5.08 -11.97 -5.34
C LEU A 165 3.91 -11.74 -6.29
N ALA A 166 3.47 -10.50 -6.44
CA ALA A 166 2.42 -10.13 -7.37
C ALA A 166 2.82 -8.92 -8.22
N ILE A 167 2.36 -8.91 -9.45
CA ILE A 167 2.55 -7.80 -10.39
C ILE A 167 1.17 -7.22 -10.73
N LYS A 168 1.00 -5.92 -10.53
CA LYS A 168 -0.22 -5.17 -10.85
C LYS A 168 0.14 -4.11 -11.90
N ALA A 169 -0.10 -4.41 -13.16
CA ALA A 169 0.19 -3.50 -14.27
C ALA A 169 -1.08 -2.81 -14.75
N ASP A 170 -0.96 -1.55 -15.16
CA ASP A 170 -2.06 -0.84 -15.83
C ASP A 170 -2.27 -1.39 -17.24
N LYS A 171 -3.54 -1.42 -17.68
CA LYS A 171 -3.91 -1.89 -19.03
C LYS A 171 -3.26 -1.08 -20.17
N SER A 172 -2.87 0.16 -19.90
CA SER A 172 -2.21 1.05 -20.86
C SER A 172 -0.69 1.01 -20.77
N THR A 173 -0.11 0.23 -19.83
CA THR A 173 1.34 0.07 -19.69
C THR A 173 1.93 -0.61 -20.93
N PRO A 174 3.01 -0.08 -21.52
CA PRO A 174 3.71 -0.73 -22.62
C PRO A 174 4.21 -2.12 -22.22
N TYR A 175 3.99 -3.09 -23.10
CA TYR A 175 4.46 -4.47 -22.85
C TYR A 175 5.97 -4.60 -22.67
N SER A 176 6.74 -3.69 -23.29
CA SER A 176 8.21 -3.62 -23.11
C SER A 176 8.61 -3.48 -21.65
N THR A 177 7.95 -2.58 -20.90
CA THR A 177 8.21 -2.35 -19.47
C THR A 177 7.85 -3.57 -18.63
N ILE A 178 6.71 -4.20 -18.92
CA ILE A 178 6.31 -5.44 -18.23
C ILE A 178 7.36 -6.53 -18.47
N LYS A 179 7.85 -6.66 -19.71
CA LYS A 179 8.90 -7.61 -20.07
C LYS A 179 10.23 -7.33 -19.37
N GLU A 180 10.59 -6.07 -19.19
CA GLU A 180 11.79 -5.66 -18.42
C GLU A 180 11.68 -6.07 -16.96
N VAL A 181 10.54 -5.81 -16.30
CA VAL A 181 10.27 -6.28 -14.93
C VAL A 181 10.37 -7.79 -14.84
N MET A 182 9.73 -8.52 -15.75
CA MET A 182 9.80 -9.99 -15.77
C MET A 182 11.21 -10.51 -15.98
N ASN A 183 12.01 -9.85 -16.83
CA ASN A 183 13.41 -10.22 -17.06
C ASN A 183 14.28 -9.93 -15.84
N SER A 184 14.04 -8.81 -15.13
CA SER A 184 14.71 -8.50 -13.89
C SER A 184 14.44 -9.56 -12.81
N LEU A 185 13.18 -9.98 -12.65
CA LEU A 185 12.80 -11.06 -11.72
C LEU A 185 13.43 -12.39 -12.10
N ARG A 186 13.51 -12.71 -13.40
CA ARG A 186 14.16 -13.94 -13.88
C ARG A 186 15.65 -13.98 -13.56
N LYS A 187 16.36 -12.86 -13.55
CA LYS A 187 17.79 -12.79 -13.19
C LYS A 187 18.08 -13.20 -11.75
N ILE A 188 17.08 -13.18 -10.87
CA ILE A 188 17.18 -13.58 -9.47
C ILE A 188 16.40 -14.88 -9.17
N ASP A 189 16.09 -15.65 -10.22
CA ASP A 189 15.34 -16.91 -10.16
C ASP A 189 13.92 -16.79 -9.58
N GLU A 190 13.36 -15.56 -9.51
CA GLU A 190 11.98 -15.33 -9.10
C GLU A 190 11.02 -15.56 -10.27
N ASN A 191 10.66 -16.84 -10.48
CA ASN A 191 9.77 -17.26 -11.55
C ASN A 191 8.32 -17.45 -11.09
N ARG A 192 8.04 -17.32 -9.76
CA ARG A 192 6.71 -17.52 -9.17
C ARG A 192 6.12 -16.18 -8.80
N TYR A 193 5.36 -15.58 -9.67
CA TYR A 193 4.61 -14.36 -9.42
C TYR A 193 3.17 -14.46 -9.94
N ASN A 194 2.27 -13.77 -9.28
CA ASN A 194 0.87 -13.71 -9.66
C ASN A 194 0.61 -12.37 -10.39
N LEU A 195 -0.06 -12.44 -11.53
CA LEU A 195 -0.55 -11.23 -12.21
C LEU A 195 -1.91 -10.86 -11.64
N ILE A 196 -2.03 -9.67 -11.06
CA ILE A 196 -3.30 -9.17 -10.55
C ILE A 196 -4.09 -8.59 -11.72
N THR A 197 -5.30 -9.11 -11.91
CA THR A 197 -6.24 -8.69 -12.95
C THR A 197 -7.62 -8.52 -12.32
N THR A 198 -8.50 -7.73 -12.93
CA THR A 198 -9.92 -7.67 -12.55
C THR A 198 -10.71 -8.72 -13.30
N LEU A 199 -11.76 -9.25 -12.70
CA LEU A 199 -12.73 -10.07 -13.45
C LEU A 199 -13.37 -9.20 -14.53
N LYS A 200 -13.35 -9.72 -15.77
CA LYS A 200 -14.09 -9.12 -16.86
C LYS A 200 -15.56 -9.45 -16.60
N GLY A 201 -16.35 -8.46 -16.14
CA GLY A 201 -17.79 -8.61 -16.07
C GLY A 201 -18.36 -8.97 -17.44
N GLU A 202 -19.27 -9.93 -17.46
CA GLU A 202 -20.08 -10.29 -18.64
C GLU A 202 -20.90 -9.09 -19.11
#